data_f4d97df506504feaf320c6efe3c66b7c
#
_entry.id   f4d97df506504feaf320c6efe3c66b7c
#
_cell.length_a   1.000
_cell.length_b   1.000
_cell.length_c   1.000
_cell.angle_alpha   90.00
_cell.angle_beta   90.00
_cell.angle_gamma   90.00
#
_symmetry.space_group_name_H-M   'P 1'
#
loop_
_entity.id
_entity.type
_entity.pdbx_description
1 polymer ?
#
loop_
_entity_poly.entity_id
_entity_poly.type
_entity_poly.pdbx_seq_one_letter_code
_entity_poly.pdbx_strand_id
1 'polypeptide(L)'
;MPGSPSSSWAGFSARLQSLVKHPDTRVVVAFWLLANCYPSASAWPVTGLINNVLYVIILSAAQDLVGSLPKGVVLLADVVPSFFTKLIAPYFIHRVPYRIRVLVFIALSAGGMLMIALTPPSRSVPVKMAGVVLASLSSGGGELSFLGLSHYYGHVSLAGWASGTGAAGLVGAGLYVLLTDWWGFTVQQSLLFSACLPAVMFVSFFFVLPLEPLRRGGALKEYDAVPASDADDEMDSGRAEEETAASASALLAPEPSVLSANTAYAMSRGDANTLRGNLRRAKALFVPYMAPLLLVYVAEYTINQGVSPTLLFPLESSPFREYREFYPFYGFLYQLGVFISRSSTAFMRIHRLYLPSLLQVGNLVLLTLHAMFFFIPSVYVVFVVIFWEGLLGGAVYVNCFAEIMENVPAEEREFSLSATTVSDSGGICIAGLIGIVMETGLCEYQVAHGRDWCQRIRIDY
;
A
#
# COMPACT_ATOMS: atom_id res chain seq x y z
N MET A 1 13.48 10.83 28.43
CA MET A 1 12.36 9.88 28.63
C MET A 1 12.93 8.49 28.47
N PRO A 2 12.75 7.54 29.38
CA PRO A 2 13.19 6.17 29.17
C PRO A 2 12.45 5.63 27.96
N GLY A 3 13.19 5.02 27.03
CA GLY A 3 12.62 4.42 25.82
C GLY A 3 11.59 3.38 26.19
N SER A 4 10.51 3.30 25.44
CA SER A 4 9.48 2.28 25.63
C SER A 4 10.14 0.90 25.68
N PRO A 5 9.69 -0.02 26.57
CA PRO A 5 10.25 -1.38 26.67
C PRO A 5 10.27 -2.15 25.34
N SER A 6 9.49 -1.68 24.36
CA SER A 6 9.41 -2.26 23.03
C SER A 6 10.60 -1.92 22.12
N SER A 7 11.43 -0.93 22.45
CA SER A 7 12.56 -0.48 21.63
C SER A 7 13.93 -0.98 22.11
N SER A 8 13.99 -1.73 23.22
CA SER A 8 15.25 -2.32 23.69
C SER A 8 15.59 -3.58 22.90
N TRP A 9 16.90 -3.78 22.58
CA TRP A 9 17.38 -4.99 21.94
C TRP A 9 16.99 -6.27 22.71
N ALA A 10 16.93 -6.21 24.03
CA ALA A 10 16.45 -7.30 24.87
C ALA A 10 14.96 -7.58 24.68
N GLY A 11 14.13 -6.53 24.55
CA GLY A 11 12.71 -6.67 24.19
C GLY A 11 12.52 -7.20 22.78
N PHE A 12 13.35 -6.79 21.84
CA PHE A 12 13.35 -7.31 20.48
C PHE A 12 13.74 -8.79 20.42
N SER A 13 14.83 -9.17 21.06
CA SER A 13 15.28 -10.58 21.10
C SER A 13 14.31 -11.51 21.85
N ALA A 14 13.70 -11.03 22.93
CA ALA A 14 12.66 -11.78 23.64
C ALA A 14 11.39 -11.96 22.80
N ARG A 15 10.97 -10.93 22.06
CA ARG A 15 9.87 -11.03 21.10
C ARG A 15 10.22 -11.94 19.94
N LEU A 16 11.42 -11.86 19.40
CA LEU A 16 11.89 -12.75 18.34
C LEU A 16 11.89 -14.21 18.83
N GLN A 17 12.37 -14.47 20.03
CA GLN A 17 12.36 -15.82 20.62
C GLN A 17 10.94 -16.32 20.94
N SER A 18 10.06 -15.47 21.42
CA SER A 18 8.67 -15.84 21.67
C SER A 18 7.93 -16.12 20.36
N LEU A 19 8.21 -15.34 19.35
CA LEU A 19 7.64 -15.53 18.00
C LEU A 19 8.17 -16.81 17.35
N VAL A 20 9.45 -17.11 17.40
CA VAL A 20 10.04 -18.36 16.89
C VAL A 20 9.55 -19.59 17.65
N LYS A 21 9.21 -19.45 18.94
CA LYS A 21 8.67 -20.53 19.78
C LYS A 21 7.14 -20.64 19.74
N HIS A 22 6.44 -19.58 19.34
CA HIS A 22 4.98 -19.61 19.23
C HIS A 22 4.56 -20.43 18.00
N PRO A 23 3.56 -21.32 18.12
CA PRO A 23 3.03 -22.05 16.96
C PRO A 23 2.57 -21.13 15.84
N ASP A 24 2.08 -19.92 16.17
CA ASP A 24 1.64 -18.91 15.20
C ASP A 24 2.78 -18.30 14.37
N THR A 25 4.01 -18.32 14.85
CA THR A 25 5.16 -17.79 14.08
C THR A 25 5.73 -18.81 13.11
N ARG A 26 5.66 -20.08 13.44
CA ARG A 26 5.86 -21.13 12.44
C ARG A 26 4.80 -21.01 11.33
N VAL A 27 3.66 -20.47 11.69
CA VAL A 27 2.55 -20.13 10.80
C VAL A 27 2.91 -18.92 9.93
N VAL A 28 3.51 -17.84 10.41
CA VAL A 28 3.93 -16.69 9.58
C VAL A 28 5.05 -17.06 8.62
N VAL A 29 6.01 -17.89 9.00
CA VAL A 29 7.09 -18.38 8.11
C VAL A 29 6.61 -19.53 7.21
N ALA A 30 5.84 -20.48 7.72
CA ALA A 30 5.14 -21.49 6.93
C ALA A 30 4.03 -20.88 6.06
N PHE A 31 3.52 -19.74 6.43
CA PHE A 31 2.55 -18.92 5.78
C PHE A 31 3.02 -18.36 4.43
N TRP A 32 4.28 -18.02 4.30
CA TRP A 32 4.94 -17.70 3.04
C TRP A 32 5.22 -18.93 2.18
N LEU A 33 5.36 -20.11 2.80
CA LEU A 33 5.79 -21.32 2.12
C LEU A 33 4.71 -22.41 2.04
N LEU A 34 3.76 -22.50 2.98
CA LEU A 34 2.80 -23.60 3.05
C LEU A 34 1.49 -23.19 3.80
N ALA A 35 0.54 -22.66 3.10
CA ALA A 35 -0.76 -22.12 3.52
C ALA A 35 -1.70 -23.15 4.24
N ASN A 36 -1.37 -23.74 5.40
CA ASN A 36 -2.18 -24.86 5.88
C ASN A 36 -2.69 -24.88 7.33
N CYS A 37 -2.44 -23.90 8.21
CA CYS A 37 -2.88 -24.06 9.60
C CYS A 37 -3.91 -23.05 10.14
N TYR A 38 -4.11 -21.86 9.52
CA TYR A 38 -5.18 -20.93 9.90
C TYR A 38 -5.76 -20.26 8.65
N PRO A 39 -6.94 -20.68 8.17
CA PRO A 39 -7.51 -20.18 6.91
C PRO A 39 -7.70 -18.65 6.86
N SER A 40 -8.06 -18.04 7.99
CA SER A 40 -8.31 -16.59 8.05
C SER A 40 -7.06 -15.75 7.86
N ALA A 41 -5.93 -16.22 8.36
CA ALA A 41 -4.69 -15.47 8.26
C ALA A 41 -4.04 -15.61 6.88
N SER A 42 -4.23 -16.72 6.16
CA SER A 42 -3.64 -17.00 4.84
C SER A 42 -4.24 -16.19 3.70
N ALA A 43 -5.50 -15.78 3.81
CA ALA A 43 -6.17 -15.02 2.77
C ALA A 43 -5.55 -13.63 2.55
N TRP A 44 -5.08 -12.96 3.60
CA TRP A 44 -4.66 -11.56 3.55
C TRP A 44 -3.37 -11.28 2.77
N PRO A 45 -2.27 -12.04 2.96
CA PRO A 45 -1.07 -11.86 2.14
C PRO A 45 -1.33 -12.16 0.68
N VAL A 46 -2.12 -13.19 0.38
CA VAL A 46 -2.44 -13.56 -1.00
C VAL A 46 -3.31 -12.51 -1.68
N THR A 47 -4.34 -11.98 -1.01
CA THR A 47 -5.17 -10.91 -1.58
C THR A 47 -4.38 -9.62 -1.77
N GLY A 48 -3.52 -9.24 -0.82
CA GLY A 48 -2.63 -8.09 -0.95
C GLY A 48 -1.62 -8.26 -2.07
N LEU A 49 -1.00 -9.44 -2.18
CA LEU A 49 -0.10 -9.78 -3.26
C LEU A 49 -0.78 -9.66 -4.63
N ILE A 50 -1.91 -10.37 -4.83
CA ILE A 50 -2.59 -10.41 -6.13
C ILE A 50 -3.17 -9.04 -6.52
N ASN A 51 -3.67 -8.26 -5.56
CA ASN A 51 -4.19 -6.92 -5.84
C ASN A 51 -3.14 -6.00 -6.47
N ASN A 52 -1.87 -6.12 -6.05
CA ASN A 52 -0.80 -5.24 -6.50
C ASN A 52 0.16 -5.88 -7.52
N VAL A 53 0.23 -7.21 -7.62
CA VAL A 53 1.19 -7.90 -8.52
C VAL A 53 0.90 -7.59 -9.99
N LEU A 54 -0.36 -7.47 -10.38
CA LEU A 54 -0.76 -7.19 -11.77
C LEU A 54 -0.29 -5.81 -12.23
N TYR A 55 -0.36 -4.81 -11.35
CA TYR A 55 0.20 -3.49 -11.57
C TYR A 55 1.70 -3.56 -11.91
N VAL A 56 2.46 -4.31 -11.11
CA VAL A 56 3.90 -4.47 -11.32
C VAL A 56 4.21 -5.18 -12.65
N ILE A 57 3.44 -6.20 -13.00
CA ILE A 57 3.57 -6.90 -14.29
C ILE A 57 3.31 -5.95 -15.46
N ILE A 58 2.25 -5.12 -15.40
CA ILE A 58 1.94 -4.11 -16.42
C ILE A 58 3.09 -3.11 -16.56
N LEU A 59 3.65 -2.62 -15.44
CA LEU A 59 4.79 -1.70 -15.49
C LEU A 59 6.06 -2.39 -16.02
N SER A 60 6.29 -3.66 -15.69
CA SER A 60 7.42 -4.42 -16.22
C SER A 60 7.31 -4.60 -17.74
N ALA A 61 6.09 -4.81 -18.25
CA ALA A 61 5.80 -4.92 -19.67
C ALA A 61 5.61 -3.55 -20.36
N ALA A 62 5.76 -2.42 -19.65
CA ALA A 62 5.35 -1.11 -20.15
C ALA A 62 6.01 -0.73 -21.49
N GLN A 63 7.29 -1.04 -21.70
CA GLN A 63 7.99 -0.74 -22.94
C GLN A 63 7.43 -1.54 -24.12
N ASP A 64 7.14 -2.82 -23.90
CA ASP A 64 6.57 -3.71 -24.90
C ASP A 64 5.12 -3.33 -25.25
N LEU A 65 4.43 -2.65 -24.33
CA LEU A 65 3.05 -2.21 -24.53
C LEU A 65 2.93 -0.91 -25.33
N VAL A 66 3.82 0.06 -25.08
CA VAL A 66 3.70 1.41 -25.68
C VAL A 66 4.77 1.74 -26.71
N GLY A 67 5.80 0.89 -26.85
CA GLY A 67 6.87 1.08 -27.83
C GLY A 67 7.66 2.39 -27.58
N SER A 68 7.54 3.35 -28.50
CA SER A 68 8.29 4.61 -28.46
C SER A 68 7.76 5.67 -27.47
N LEU A 69 6.61 5.42 -26.82
CA LEU A 69 6.07 6.39 -25.88
C LEU A 69 6.82 6.33 -24.53
N PRO A 70 6.92 7.47 -23.81
CA PRO A 70 7.56 7.52 -22.50
C PRO A 70 6.87 6.55 -21.50
N LYS A 71 7.67 5.84 -20.68
CA LYS A 71 7.17 4.94 -19.63
C LYS A 71 6.23 5.64 -18.65
N GLY A 72 6.44 6.92 -18.39
CA GLY A 72 5.58 7.74 -17.54
C GLY A 72 4.12 7.81 -18.00
N VAL A 73 3.83 7.59 -19.29
CA VAL A 73 2.46 7.53 -19.81
C VAL A 73 1.73 6.30 -19.26
N VAL A 74 2.40 5.15 -19.22
CA VAL A 74 1.82 3.91 -18.65
C VAL A 74 1.62 4.07 -17.15
N LEU A 75 2.61 4.64 -16.45
CA LEU A 75 2.49 4.92 -15.02
C LEU A 75 1.30 5.84 -14.72
N LEU A 76 1.14 6.93 -15.45
CA LEU A 76 0.01 7.84 -15.26
C LEU A 76 -1.33 7.17 -15.61
N ALA A 77 -1.39 6.40 -16.68
CA ALA A 77 -2.60 5.64 -17.06
C ALA A 77 -3.00 4.62 -15.99
N ASP A 78 -2.04 4.12 -15.23
CA ASP A 78 -2.29 3.18 -14.15
C ASP A 78 -2.59 3.90 -12.81
N VAL A 79 -1.85 4.93 -12.44
CA VAL A 79 -1.99 5.54 -11.10
C VAL A 79 -3.14 6.55 -11.01
N VAL A 80 -3.42 7.32 -12.07
CA VAL A 80 -4.45 8.37 -12.04
C VAL A 80 -5.85 7.80 -11.81
N PRO A 81 -6.31 6.73 -12.49
CA PRO A 81 -7.62 6.14 -12.20
C PRO A 81 -7.71 5.56 -10.77
N SER A 82 -6.64 4.94 -10.29
CA SER A 82 -6.54 4.46 -8.91
C SER A 82 -6.69 5.61 -7.91
N PHE A 83 -5.99 6.72 -8.12
CA PHE A 83 -6.10 7.92 -7.29
C PHE A 83 -7.53 8.45 -7.22
N PHE A 84 -8.20 8.63 -8.37
CA PHE A 84 -9.59 9.09 -8.38
C PHE A 84 -10.54 8.10 -7.72
N THR A 85 -10.31 6.81 -7.88
CA THR A 85 -11.08 5.78 -7.17
C THR A 85 -10.93 5.92 -5.66
N LYS A 86 -9.71 6.03 -5.16
CA LYS A 86 -9.42 6.20 -3.73
C LYS A 86 -9.91 7.55 -3.18
N LEU A 87 -9.92 8.59 -4.01
CA LEU A 87 -10.44 9.91 -3.63
C LEU A 87 -11.96 9.91 -3.47
N ILE A 88 -12.68 9.22 -4.32
CA ILE A 88 -14.15 9.30 -4.43
C ILE A 88 -14.83 8.13 -3.71
N ALA A 89 -14.36 6.92 -3.89
CA ALA A 89 -15.04 5.71 -3.44
C ALA A 89 -15.29 5.63 -1.92
N PRO A 90 -14.39 6.06 -1.01
CA PRO A 90 -14.63 5.96 0.44
C PRO A 90 -15.94 6.59 0.89
N TYR A 91 -16.40 7.63 0.18
CA TYR A 91 -17.63 8.35 0.53
C TYR A 91 -18.92 7.62 0.14
N PHE A 92 -18.85 6.66 -0.80
CA PHE A 92 -20.04 6.00 -1.36
C PHE A 92 -19.98 4.47 -1.29
N ILE A 93 -18.80 3.90 -1.23
CA ILE A 93 -18.57 2.46 -1.37
C ILE A 93 -19.20 1.63 -0.23
N HIS A 94 -19.43 2.25 0.95
CA HIS A 94 -20.07 1.62 2.09
C HIS A 94 -21.49 1.08 1.77
N ARG A 95 -22.13 1.61 0.70
CA ARG A 95 -23.45 1.14 0.23
C ARG A 95 -23.39 -0.16 -0.55
N VAL A 96 -22.20 -0.57 -1.00
CA VAL A 96 -22.01 -1.78 -1.78
C VAL A 96 -21.43 -2.90 -0.89
N PRO A 97 -22.07 -4.07 -0.78
CA PRO A 97 -21.55 -5.19 -0.01
C PRO A 97 -20.17 -5.63 -0.49
N TYR A 98 -19.29 -6.04 0.43
CA TYR A 98 -17.91 -6.45 0.10
C TYR A 98 -17.84 -7.56 -0.95
N ARG A 99 -18.78 -8.52 -0.93
CA ARG A 99 -18.84 -9.59 -1.93
C ARG A 99 -18.97 -9.05 -3.36
N ILE A 100 -19.84 -8.06 -3.56
CA ILE A 100 -20.05 -7.43 -4.88
C ILE A 100 -18.82 -6.62 -5.28
N ARG A 101 -18.23 -5.86 -4.33
CA ARG A 101 -16.99 -5.09 -4.60
C ARG A 101 -15.89 -5.99 -5.13
N VAL A 102 -15.60 -7.10 -4.45
CA VAL A 102 -14.54 -8.03 -4.83
C VAL A 102 -14.81 -8.68 -6.19
N LEU A 103 -16.05 -9.08 -6.48
CA LEU A 103 -16.42 -9.61 -7.80
C LEU A 103 -16.20 -8.58 -8.93
N VAL A 104 -16.59 -7.32 -8.70
CA VAL A 104 -16.35 -6.22 -9.65
C VAL A 104 -14.85 -6.03 -9.89
N PHE A 105 -14.03 -6.02 -8.83
CA PHE A 105 -12.58 -5.85 -8.97
C PHE A 105 -11.92 -7.02 -9.70
N ILE A 106 -12.35 -8.26 -9.43
CA ILE A 106 -11.87 -9.43 -10.16
C ILE A 106 -12.22 -9.31 -11.65
N ALA A 107 -13.45 -8.91 -11.98
CA ALA A 107 -13.90 -8.74 -13.37
C ALA A 107 -13.13 -7.62 -14.09
N LEU A 108 -12.92 -6.47 -13.42
CA LEU A 108 -12.15 -5.35 -13.98
C LEU A 108 -10.69 -5.73 -14.18
N SER A 109 -10.07 -6.42 -13.23
CA SER A 109 -8.68 -6.85 -13.30
C SER A 109 -8.47 -7.88 -14.42
N ALA A 110 -9.26 -8.95 -14.42
CA ALA A 110 -9.19 -9.98 -15.47
C ALA A 110 -9.52 -9.40 -16.86
N GLY A 111 -10.57 -8.59 -16.96
CA GLY A 111 -10.97 -7.94 -18.20
C GLY A 111 -9.91 -6.98 -18.74
N GLY A 112 -9.29 -6.18 -17.85
CA GLY A 112 -8.19 -5.28 -18.20
C GLY A 112 -6.98 -6.05 -18.72
N MET A 113 -6.54 -7.09 -18.01
CA MET A 113 -5.41 -7.93 -18.44
C MET A 113 -5.68 -8.65 -19.76
N LEU A 114 -6.88 -9.22 -19.94
CA LEU A 114 -7.28 -9.84 -21.20
C LEU A 114 -7.31 -8.83 -22.35
N MET A 115 -7.82 -7.61 -22.11
CA MET A 115 -7.83 -6.55 -23.11
C MET A 115 -6.40 -6.20 -23.56
N ILE A 116 -5.46 -6.08 -22.63
CA ILE A 116 -4.05 -5.83 -22.95
C ILE A 116 -3.45 -7.02 -23.72
N ALA A 117 -3.64 -8.24 -23.23
CA ALA A 117 -3.03 -9.45 -23.78
C ALA A 117 -3.54 -9.80 -25.18
N LEU A 118 -4.84 -9.61 -25.44
CA LEU A 118 -5.46 -9.96 -26.73
C LEU A 118 -5.30 -8.86 -27.81
N THR A 119 -4.84 -7.65 -27.42
CA THR A 119 -4.62 -6.57 -28.39
C THR A 119 -3.30 -6.80 -29.13
N PRO A 120 -3.30 -6.93 -30.48
CA PRO A 120 -2.11 -7.15 -31.28
C PRO A 120 -1.04 -6.06 -31.06
N PRO A 121 0.26 -6.39 -31.15
CA PRO A 121 1.35 -5.42 -30.96
C PRO A 121 1.28 -4.21 -31.90
N SER A 122 0.77 -4.44 -33.12
CA SER A 122 0.70 -3.41 -34.18
C SER A 122 -0.53 -2.51 -34.12
N ARG A 123 -1.49 -2.76 -33.22
CA ARG A 123 -2.75 -2.00 -33.19
C ARG A 123 -3.02 -1.41 -31.80
N SER A 124 -3.32 -0.11 -31.84
CA SER A 124 -4.12 0.60 -30.84
C SER A 124 -3.55 0.64 -29.43
N VAL A 125 -2.49 1.43 -29.23
CA VAL A 125 -2.05 1.87 -27.88
C VAL A 125 -3.26 2.31 -27.02
N PRO A 126 -4.27 3.05 -27.50
CA PRO A 126 -5.45 3.42 -26.71
C PRO A 126 -6.21 2.24 -26.11
N VAL A 127 -6.34 1.12 -26.82
CA VAL A 127 -7.04 -0.07 -26.28
C VAL A 127 -6.24 -0.72 -25.16
N LYS A 128 -4.91 -0.82 -25.31
CA LYS A 128 -4.04 -1.29 -24.24
C LYS A 128 -4.11 -0.37 -23.02
N MET A 129 -4.09 0.94 -23.24
CA MET A 129 -4.23 1.93 -22.15
C MET A 129 -5.59 1.82 -21.45
N ALA A 130 -6.68 1.57 -22.18
CA ALA A 130 -7.98 1.29 -21.58
C ALA A 130 -7.94 0.03 -20.68
N GLY A 131 -7.23 -1.02 -21.09
CA GLY A 131 -7.00 -2.19 -20.26
C GLY A 131 -6.20 -1.87 -18.97
N VAL A 132 -5.16 -1.03 -19.08
CA VAL A 132 -4.40 -0.53 -17.92
C VAL A 132 -5.31 0.26 -16.96
N VAL A 133 -6.17 1.13 -17.49
CA VAL A 133 -7.15 1.90 -16.68
C VAL A 133 -8.10 0.96 -15.92
N LEU A 134 -8.62 -0.10 -16.57
CA LEU A 134 -9.48 -1.08 -15.89
C LEU A 134 -8.76 -1.81 -14.75
N ALA A 135 -7.52 -2.25 -15.00
CA ALA A 135 -6.69 -2.89 -13.99
C ALA A 135 -6.39 -1.93 -12.81
N SER A 136 -6.13 -0.67 -13.11
CA SER A 136 -5.92 0.40 -12.14
C SER A 136 -7.14 0.66 -11.26
N LEU A 137 -8.33 0.76 -11.83
CA LEU A 137 -9.59 0.91 -11.08
C LEU A 137 -9.79 -0.28 -10.13
N SER A 138 -9.46 -1.49 -10.57
CA SER A 138 -9.50 -2.71 -9.74
C SER A 138 -8.51 -2.63 -8.59
N SER A 139 -7.26 -2.27 -8.86
CA SER A 139 -6.19 -2.19 -7.84
C SER A 139 -6.51 -1.15 -6.78
N GLY A 140 -6.89 0.08 -7.19
CA GLY A 140 -7.24 1.15 -6.27
C GLY A 140 -8.48 0.86 -5.44
N GLY A 141 -9.54 0.33 -6.08
CA GLY A 141 -10.76 -0.07 -5.39
C GLY A 141 -10.56 -1.26 -4.46
N GLY A 142 -9.72 -2.21 -4.86
CA GLY A 142 -9.31 -3.34 -4.05
C GLY A 142 -8.56 -2.91 -2.80
N GLU A 143 -7.55 -2.06 -2.93
CA GLU A 143 -6.74 -1.60 -1.80
C GLU A 143 -7.58 -0.90 -0.74
N LEU A 144 -8.37 0.10 -1.11
CA LEU A 144 -9.25 0.79 -0.15
C LEU A 144 -10.28 -0.15 0.50
N SER A 145 -10.78 -1.14 -0.24
CA SER A 145 -11.77 -2.07 0.27
C SER A 145 -11.16 -3.11 1.21
N PHE A 146 -10.00 -3.66 0.88
CA PHE A 146 -9.33 -4.64 1.74
C PHE A 146 -8.74 -3.99 3.00
N LEU A 147 -8.21 -2.77 2.91
CA LEU A 147 -7.80 -2.01 4.09
C LEU A 147 -8.99 -1.67 4.98
N GLY A 148 -10.11 -1.22 4.43
CA GLY A 148 -11.35 -1.04 5.20
C GLY A 148 -11.84 -2.34 5.83
N LEU A 149 -11.77 -3.45 5.08
CA LEU A 149 -12.15 -4.78 5.55
C LEU A 149 -11.27 -5.27 6.72
N SER A 150 -9.99 -4.88 6.77
CA SER A 150 -9.07 -5.28 7.84
C SER A 150 -9.55 -4.86 9.23
N HIS A 151 -10.41 -3.82 9.32
CA HIS A 151 -11.07 -3.43 10.56
C HIS A 151 -11.80 -4.60 11.26
N TYR A 152 -12.44 -5.48 10.50
CA TYR A 152 -13.23 -6.60 11.04
C TYR A 152 -12.37 -7.79 11.49
N TYR A 153 -11.11 -7.87 11.05
CA TYR A 153 -10.21 -9.00 11.29
C TYR A 153 -8.99 -8.65 12.17
N GLY A 154 -8.85 -7.37 12.54
CA GLY A 154 -7.83 -6.90 13.47
C GLY A 154 -6.42 -6.77 12.88
N HIS A 155 -5.42 -6.62 13.74
CA HIS A 155 -4.04 -6.31 13.35
C HIS A 155 -3.35 -7.38 12.49
N VAL A 156 -3.71 -8.66 12.66
CA VAL A 156 -3.12 -9.76 11.86
C VAL A 156 -3.47 -9.62 10.38
N SER A 157 -4.69 -9.17 10.07
CA SER A 157 -5.10 -8.95 8.69
C SER A 157 -4.34 -7.79 8.04
N LEU A 158 -4.12 -6.71 8.80
CA LEU A 158 -3.33 -5.57 8.33
C LEU A 158 -1.87 -5.96 8.08
N ALA A 159 -1.25 -6.72 8.98
CA ALA A 159 0.11 -7.22 8.82
C ALA A 159 0.23 -8.14 7.58
N GLY A 160 -0.74 -9.03 7.39
CA GLY A 160 -0.83 -9.89 6.21
C GLY A 160 -0.98 -9.11 4.91
N TRP A 161 -1.89 -8.13 4.87
CA TRP A 161 -2.07 -7.23 3.74
C TRP A 161 -0.79 -6.46 3.40
N ALA A 162 -0.17 -5.84 4.40
CA ALA A 162 1.06 -5.06 4.22
C ALA A 162 2.22 -5.91 3.69
N SER A 163 2.41 -7.12 4.24
CA SER A 163 3.41 -8.06 3.76
C SER A 163 3.15 -8.52 2.32
N GLY A 164 1.89 -8.84 1.98
CA GLY A 164 1.49 -9.24 0.63
C GLY A 164 1.72 -8.13 -0.39
N THR A 165 1.28 -6.92 -0.10
CA THR A 165 1.51 -5.76 -0.99
C THR A 165 2.98 -5.38 -1.10
N GLY A 166 3.77 -5.55 -0.02
CA GLY A 166 5.22 -5.37 -0.06
C GLY A 166 5.94 -6.40 -0.93
N ALA A 167 5.45 -7.65 -0.94
CA ALA A 167 5.98 -8.69 -1.80
C ALA A 167 5.62 -8.51 -3.29
N ALA A 168 4.56 -7.78 -3.60
CA ALA A 168 4.03 -7.68 -4.96
C ALA A 168 5.06 -7.14 -5.97
N GLY A 169 5.92 -6.20 -5.54
CA GLY A 169 6.99 -5.67 -6.37
C GLY A 169 8.01 -6.74 -6.79
N LEU A 170 8.51 -7.50 -5.80
CA LEU A 170 9.47 -8.57 -6.05
C LEU A 170 8.85 -9.73 -6.85
N VAL A 171 7.66 -10.18 -6.44
CA VAL A 171 6.98 -11.31 -7.08
C VAL A 171 6.51 -10.94 -8.48
N GLY A 172 5.99 -9.73 -8.69
CA GLY A 172 5.50 -9.30 -10.01
C GLY A 172 6.61 -9.16 -11.02
N ALA A 173 7.67 -8.45 -10.68
CA ALA A 173 8.85 -8.32 -11.55
C ALA A 173 9.53 -9.67 -11.76
N GLY A 174 9.72 -10.46 -10.69
CA GLY A 174 10.31 -11.79 -10.77
C GLY A 174 9.48 -12.76 -11.60
N LEU A 175 8.17 -12.73 -11.49
CA LEU A 175 7.27 -13.56 -12.31
C LEU A 175 7.34 -13.18 -13.79
N TYR A 176 7.39 -11.87 -14.09
CA TYR A 176 7.54 -11.43 -15.48
C TYR A 176 8.85 -11.93 -16.11
N VAL A 177 9.98 -11.76 -15.41
CA VAL A 177 11.29 -12.28 -15.85
C VAL A 177 11.29 -13.81 -15.97
N LEU A 178 10.70 -14.53 -15.02
CA LEU A 178 10.57 -15.98 -15.08
C LEU A 178 9.81 -16.45 -16.32
N LEU A 179 8.70 -15.77 -16.64
CA LEU A 179 7.88 -16.12 -17.79
C LEU A 179 8.58 -15.77 -19.12
N THR A 180 9.20 -14.58 -19.21
CA THR A 180 9.79 -14.10 -20.47
C THR A 180 11.18 -14.70 -20.72
N ASP A 181 12.08 -14.63 -19.74
CA ASP A 181 13.49 -14.95 -19.95
C ASP A 181 13.81 -16.43 -19.70
N TRP A 182 13.18 -17.04 -18.67
CA TRP A 182 13.48 -18.43 -18.33
C TRP A 182 12.59 -19.43 -19.07
N TRP A 183 11.27 -19.14 -19.18
CA TRP A 183 10.32 -20.02 -19.86
C TRP A 183 10.16 -19.66 -21.34
N GLY A 184 10.69 -18.50 -21.78
CA GLY A 184 10.66 -18.07 -23.16
C GLY A 184 9.24 -17.73 -23.65
N PHE A 185 8.34 -17.35 -22.74
CA PHE A 185 7.00 -16.92 -23.13
C PHE A 185 7.09 -15.56 -23.82
N THR A 186 6.24 -15.37 -24.84
CA THR A 186 6.05 -14.05 -25.41
C THR A 186 5.38 -13.12 -24.38
N VAL A 187 5.54 -11.81 -24.55
CA VAL A 187 4.85 -10.80 -23.71
C VAL A 187 3.35 -11.08 -23.63
N GLN A 188 2.74 -11.42 -24.77
CA GLN A 188 1.31 -11.77 -24.86
C GLN A 188 0.96 -12.99 -23.98
N GLN A 189 1.74 -14.06 -24.06
CA GLN A 189 1.54 -15.27 -23.26
C GLN A 189 1.72 -15.00 -21.77
N SER A 190 2.71 -14.20 -21.40
CA SER A 190 2.97 -13.80 -20.02
C SER A 190 1.83 -12.98 -19.41
N LEU A 191 1.27 -12.05 -20.19
CA LEU A 191 0.09 -11.27 -19.79
C LEU A 191 -1.17 -12.13 -19.74
N LEU A 192 -1.35 -13.07 -20.65
CA LEU A 192 -2.49 -14.00 -20.65
C LEU A 192 -2.43 -14.93 -19.43
N PHE A 193 -1.24 -15.45 -19.08
CA PHE A 193 -1.03 -16.21 -17.85
C PHE A 193 -1.39 -15.35 -16.62
N SER A 194 -0.94 -14.11 -16.60
CA SER A 194 -1.21 -13.18 -15.48
C SER A 194 -2.69 -12.82 -15.36
N ALA A 195 -3.47 -12.88 -16.44
CA ALA A 195 -4.92 -12.67 -16.42
C ALA A 195 -5.68 -13.75 -15.62
N CYS A 196 -5.04 -14.88 -15.30
CA CYS A 196 -5.60 -15.92 -14.42
C CYS A 196 -5.40 -15.60 -12.92
N LEU A 197 -4.48 -14.69 -12.56
CA LEU A 197 -4.18 -14.39 -11.15
C LEU A 197 -5.37 -13.83 -10.36
N PRO A 198 -6.31 -13.04 -10.92
CA PRO A 198 -7.52 -12.63 -10.21
C PRO A 198 -8.39 -13.80 -9.71
N ALA A 199 -8.30 -14.97 -10.33
CA ALA A 199 -8.99 -16.18 -9.84
C ALA A 199 -8.46 -16.62 -8.46
N VAL A 200 -7.18 -16.40 -8.18
CA VAL A 200 -6.58 -16.66 -6.86
C VAL A 200 -7.18 -15.72 -5.80
N MET A 201 -7.42 -14.45 -6.15
CA MET A 201 -8.10 -13.50 -5.25
C MET A 201 -9.56 -13.95 -4.99
N PHE A 202 -10.25 -14.47 -6.01
CA PHE A 202 -11.59 -15.04 -5.85
C PHE A 202 -11.59 -16.20 -4.85
N VAL A 203 -10.70 -17.18 -5.03
CA VAL A 203 -10.56 -18.32 -4.12
C VAL A 203 -10.22 -17.86 -2.71
N SER A 204 -9.24 -16.95 -2.56
CA SER A 204 -8.85 -16.42 -1.24
C SER A 204 -9.99 -15.76 -0.50
N PHE A 205 -10.80 -14.93 -1.18
CA PHE A 205 -11.87 -14.19 -0.52
C PHE A 205 -13.10 -15.07 -0.23
N PHE A 206 -13.52 -15.91 -1.19
CA PHE A 206 -14.80 -16.65 -1.06
C PHE A 206 -14.67 -17.98 -0.36
N PHE A 207 -13.50 -18.62 -0.39
CA PHE A 207 -13.31 -19.98 0.15
C PHE A 207 -12.33 -20.02 1.33
N VAL A 208 -11.35 -19.11 1.39
CA VAL A 208 -10.34 -19.14 2.46
C VAL A 208 -10.69 -18.16 3.58
N LEU A 209 -11.18 -16.95 3.26
CA LEU A 209 -11.50 -15.95 4.26
C LEU A 209 -12.80 -16.31 5.01
N PRO A 210 -12.79 -16.48 6.35
CA PRO A 210 -14.02 -16.71 7.13
C PRO A 210 -14.88 -15.44 7.10
N LEU A 211 -16.09 -15.54 6.59
CA LEU A 211 -17.00 -14.41 6.43
C LEU A 211 -17.84 -14.11 7.70
N GLU A 212 -17.68 -14.88 8.77
CA GLU A 212 -18.41 -14.67 10.03
C GLU A 212 -18.16 -13.32 10.69
N PRO A 213 -16.89 -12.79 10.79
CA PRO A 213 -16.66 -11.48 11.38
C PRO A 213 -17.37 -10.37 10.60
N LEU A 214 -17.42 -10.48 9.27
CA LEU A 214 -18.11 -9.53 8.41
C LEU A 214 -19.63 -9.58 8.58
N ARG A 215 -20.21 -10.76 8.79
CA ARG A 215 -21.65 -10.92 9.06
C ARG A 215 -22.04 -10.32 10.42
N ARG A 216 -21.22 -10.55 11.46
CA ARG A 216 -21.46 -9.98 12.80
C ARG A 216 -21.38 -8.46 12.79
N GLY A 217 -20.39 -7.88 12.11
CA GLY A 217 -20.26 -6.43 11.95
C GLY A 217 -21.41 -5.80 11.15
N GLY A 218 -21.93 -6.49 10.14
CA GLY A 218 -23.13 -6.08 9.40
C GLY A 218 -24.40 -6.11 10.25
N ALA A 219 -24.59 -7.16 11.04
CA ALA A 219 -25.74 -7.30 11.94
C ALA A 219 -25.74 -6.24 13.05
N LEU A 220 -24.58 -5.86 13.59
CA LEU A 220 -24.46 -4.78 14.57
C LEU A 220 -24.83 -3.42 13.95
N LYS A 221 -24.39 -3.15 12.72
CA LYS A 221 -24.75 -1.90 11.99
C LYS A 221 -26.25 -1.84 11.69
N GLU A 222 -26.88 -2.97 11.40
CA GLU A 222 -28.33 -3.05 11.15
C GLU A 222 -29.15 -2.85 12.42
N TYR A 223 -28.69 -3.38 13.55
CA TYR A 223 -29.33 -3.16 14.85
C TYR A 223 -29.24 -1.71 15.33
N ASP A 224 -28.12 -1.04 15.07
CA ASP A 224 -27.96 0.40 15.38
C ASP A 224 -28.74 1.32 14.43
N ALA A 225 -29.19 0.83 13.27
CA ALA A 225 -29.94 1.58 12.28
C ALA A 225 -31.46 1.51 12.47
N VAL A 226 -31.96 0.68 13.40
CA VAL A 226 -33.38 0.66 13.76
C VAL A 226 -33.67 1.96 14.54
N PRO A 227 -34.51 2.89 14.02
CA PRO A 227 -34.93 4.01 14.81
C PRO A 227 -35.63 3.50 16.07
N ALA A 228 -35.33 4.05 17.22
CA ALA A 228 -36.16 3.87 18.39
C ALA A 228 -37.57 4.35 18.02
N SER A 229 -38.44 3.41 17.65
CA SER A 229 -39.86 3.68 17.49
C SER A 229 -40.38 4.07 18.87
N ASP A 230 -41.02 5.22 18.89
CA ASP A 230 -41.79 5.72 20.00
C ASP A 230 -42.55 4.60 20.69
N ALA A 231 -42.11 4.22 21.86
CA ALA A 231 -42.87 3.46 22.81
C ALA A 231 -43.18 4.47 23.94
N ASP A 232 -44.27 5.20 23.71
CA ASP A 232 -44.99 5.89 24.77
C ASP A 232 -45.60 4.85 25.71
N ASP A 233 -45.48 5.16 27.00
CA ASP A 233 -46.33 4.78 28.09
C ASP A 233 -46.60 3.28 28.36
N GLU A 234 -45.91 2.74 29.36
CA GLU A 234 -46.64 2.18 30.51
C GLU A 234 -45.70 2.13 31.74
N MET A 235 -46.17 2.79 32.77
CA MET A 235 -45.63 2.91 34.12
C MET A 235 -45.71 1.55 34.79
N ASP A 236 -44.57 0.98 35.25
CA ASP A 236 -44.60 0.07 36.41
C ASP A 236 -43.42 0.36 37.35
N SER A 237 -43.81 0.66 38.55
CA SER A 237 -43.01 0.96 39.73
C SER A 237 -42.40 -0.29 40.32
N GLY A 238 -41.09 -0.45 40.28
CA GLY A 238 -40.41 -1.46 41.07
C GLY A 238 -39.04 -1.85 40.57
N ARG A 239 -38.07 -1.01 40.85
CA ARG A 239 -36.68 -1.50 41.06
C ARG A 239 -35.72 -0.37 41.43
N ALA A 240 -35.78 0.03 42.68
CA ALA A 240 -34.90 1.09 43.23
C ALA A 240 -33.72 0.57 44.07
N GLU A 241 -33.23 -0.62 43.85
CA GLU A 241 -32.15 -1.17 44.71
C GLU A 241 -30.88 -1.69 44.00
N GLU A 242 -30.79 -1.60 42.64
CA GLU A 242 -29.62 -2.12 41.92
C GLU A 242 -28.72 -1.03 41.32
N GLU A 243 -29.05 0.24 41.45
CA GLU A 243 -28.25 1.37 40.89
C GLU A 243 -27.09 1.85 41.81
N THR A 244 -26.98 1.41 43.03
CA THR A 244 -25.93 1.88 43.96
C THR A 244 -24.61 1.11 43.83
N ALA A 245 -24.59 -0.07 43.26
CA ALA A 245 -23.36 -0.86 43.07
C ALA A 245 -22.58 -0.53 41.78
N ALA A 246 -23.23 0.01 40.77
CA ALA A 246 -22.59 0.36 39.49
C ALA A 246 -21.82 1.68 39.56
N SER A 247 -22.20 2.59 40.44
CA SER A 247 -21.58 3.92 40.56
C SER A 247 -20.23 3.91 41.32
N ALA A 248 -19.97 2.86 42.10
CA ALA A 248 -18.70 2.77 42.88
C ALA A 248 -17.52 2.22 42.08
N SER A 249 -17.77 1.45 41.00
CA SER A 249 -16.72 0.93 40.14
C SER A 249 -16.24 1.93 39.06
N ALA A 250 -17.01 2.98 38.80
CA ALA A 250 -16.65 4.01 37.82
C ALA A 250 -15.61 5.01 38.34
N LEU A 251 -15.36 5.05 39.67
CA LEU A 251 -14.41 5.99 40.30
C LEU A 251 -12.96 5.49 40.41
N LEU A 252 -12.69 4.26 39.96
CA LEU A 252 -11.36 3.63 39.98
C LEU A 252 -10.74 3.36 38.60
N ALA A 253 -11.36 3.86 37.53
CA ALA A 253 -10.72 3.82 36.21
C ALA A 253 -9.60 4.88 36.17
N PRO A 254 -8.37 4.53 35.75
CA PRO A 254 -7.32 5.53 35.58
C PRO A 254 -7.75 6.54 34.52
N GLU A 255 -7.57 7.82 34.82
CA GLU A 255 -7.83 8.92 33.89
C GLU A 255 -7.17 8.65 32.53
N PRO A 256 -7.90 8.77 31.40
CA PRO A 256 -7.29 8.69 30.10
C PRO A 256 -6.32 9.87 29.95
N SER A 257 -5.06 9.55 29.73
CA SER A 257 -4.01 10.52 29.45
C SER A 257 -4.45 11.48 28.36
N VAL A 258 -4.44 12.74 28.70
CA VAL A 258 -4.84 13.89 27.93
C VAL A 258 -4.14 13.95 26.58
N LEU A 259 -4.71 13.34 25.55
CA LEU A 259 -4.69 13.91 24.23
C LEU A 259 -6.14 14.26 23.90
N SER A 260 -6.49 15.48 24.24
CA SER A 260 -7.78 16.09 24.01
C SER A 260 -8.07 16.33 22.51
N ALA A 261 -7.77 15.31 21.70
CA ALA A 261 -8.33 15.17 20.36
C ALA A 261 -9.76 14.60 20.41
N ASN A 262 -10.18 14.07 21.56
CA ASN A 262 -11.45 13.36 21.72
C ASN A 262 -12.69 14.26 21.66
N THR A 263 -12.55 15.57 21.83
CA THR A 263 -13.68 16.50 21.71
C THR A 263 -14.04 16.87 20.26
N ALA A 264 -13.19 16.57 19.28
CA ALA A 264 -13.51 16.79 17.87
C ALA A 264 -14.31 15.65 17.22
N TYR A 265 -14.34 14.47 17.86
CA TYR A 265 -14.92 13.26 17.29
C TYR A 265 -16.31 12.90 17.82
N ALA A 266 -16.83 13.59 18.83
CA ALA A 266 -18.21 13.43 19.30
C ALA A 266 -19.20 14.09 18.32
N MET A 267 -19.26 13.58 17.11
CA MET A 267 -20.33 13.97 16.18
C MET A 267 -21.62 13.24 16.52
N SER A 268 -22.72 13.97 16.56
CA SER A 268 -24.07 13.42 16.63
C SER A 268 -24.23 12.28 15.61
N ARG A 269 -24.74 11.14 16.04
CA ARG A 269 -24.98 9.92 15.23
C ARG A 269 -25.68 10.16 13.89
N GLY A 270 -26.47 11.23 13.77
CA GLY A 270 -27.20 11.58 12.55
C GLY A 270 -26.34 12.12 11.40
N ASP A 271 -25.16 12.66 11.68
CA ASP A 271 -24.27 13.28 10.67
C ASP A 271 -23.21 12.32 10.11
N ALA A 272 -23.10 11.12 10.68
CA ALA A 272 -22.02 10.19 10.42
C ALA A 272 -21.95 9.66 8.97
N ASN A 273 -23.07 9.62 8.24
CA ASN A 273 -23.16 9.10 6.86
C ASN A 273 -23.38 10.19 5.80
N THR A 274 -23.30 11.47 6.17
CA THR A 274 -23.40 12.57 5.22
C THR A 274 -22.06 12.84 4.55
N LEU A 275 -22.06 13.29 3.30
CA LEU A 275 -20.84 13.67 2.58
C LEU A 275 -20.04 14.73 3.36
N ARG A 276 -20.74 15.69 3.98
CA ARG A 276 -20.10 16.74 4.80
C ARG A 276 -19.44 16.18 6.05
N GLY A 277 -20.08 15.22 6.73
CA GLY A 277 -19.48 14.51 7.87
C GLY A 277 -18.24 13.73 7.49
N ASN A 278 -18.30 12.97 6.40
CA ASN A 278 -17.16 12.21 5.88
C ASN A 278 -16.00 13.12 5.47
N LEU A 279 -16.27 14.26 4.83
CA LEU A 279 -15.21 15.22 4.47
C LEU A 279 -14.55 15.85 5.71
N ARG A 280 -15.33 16.12 6.77
CA ARG A 280 -14.78 16.60 8.04
C ARG A 280 -13.88 15.57 8.70
N ARG A 281 -14.27 14.28 8.67
CA ARG A 281 -13.42 13.15 9.15
C ARG A 281 -12.13 13.05 8.36
N ALA A 282 -12.20 13.05 7.01
CA ALA A 282 -11.03 13.02 6.16
C ALA A 282 -10.07 14.18 6.46
N LYS A 283 -10.60 15.40 6.70
CA LYS A 283 -9.78 16.55 7.10
C LYS A 283 -9.06 16.34 8.45
N ALA A 284 -9.71 15.67 9.40
CA ALA A 284 -9.09 15.35 10.69
C ALA A 284 -7.95 14.31 10.57
N LEU A 285 -8.04 13.39 9.60
CA LEU A 285 -7.00 12.40 9.32
C LEU A 285 -5.80 12.99 8.56
N PHE A 286 -5.95 14.17 7.94
CA PHE A 286 -4.94 14.70 7.02
C PHE A 286 -3.59 14.90 7.69
N VAL A 287 -3.54 15.69 8.77
CA VAL A 287 -2.27 15.99 9.43
C VAL A 287 -1.63 14.77 10.10
N PRO A 288 -2.34 13.97 10.93
CA PRO A 288 -1.70 12.89 11.66
C PRO A 288 -1.28 11.70 10.78
N TYR A 289 -2.01 11.40 9.70
CA TYR A 289 -1.83 10.16 8.93
C TYR A 289 -1.57 10.40 7.44
N MET A 290 -2.40 11.21 6.79
CA MET A 290 -2.36 11.37 5.34
C MET A 290 -1.15 12.20 4.87
N ALA A 291 -0.79 13.28 5.59
CA ALA A 291 0.32 14.14 5.19
C ALA A 291 1.69 13.43 5.26
N PRO A 292 2.08 12.70 6.34
CA PRO A 292 3.34 11.96 6.34
C PRO A 292 3.35 10.85 5.29
N LEU A 293 2.21 10.19 5.03
CA LEU A 293 2.09 9.19 3.99
C LEU A 293 2.25 9.80 2.59
N LEU A 294 1.59 10.93 2.31
CA LEU A 294 1.74 11.68 1.07
C LEU A 294 3.20 12.10 0.85
N LEU A 295 3.82 12.67 1.89
CA LEU A 295 5.20 13.17 1.81
C LEU A 295 6.21 12.07 1.48
N VAL A 296 6.10 10.91 2.13
CA VAL A 296 7.00 9.79 1.86
C VAL A 296 6.82 9.28 0.44
N TYR A 297 5.58 9.16 -0.07
CA TYR A 297 5.32 8.68 -1.42
C TYR A 297 5.76 9.69 -2.50
N VAL A 298 5.59 10.99 -2.28
CA VAL A 298 6.14 12.01 -3.19
C VAL A 298 7.65 11.89 -3.28
N ALA A 299 8.36 11.78 -2.16
CA ALA A 299 9.81 11.68 -2.17
C ALA A 299 10.29 10.37 -2.80
N GLU A 300 9.74 9.24 -2.38
CA GLU A 300 10.06 7.89 -2.82
C GLU A 300 9.88 7.71 -4.33
N TYR A 301 8.70 8.03 -4.85
CA TYR A 301 8.44 7.88 -6.28
C TYR A 301 9.14 8.92 -7.14
N THR A 302 9.47 10.10 -6.59
CA THR A 302 10.34 11.05 -7.29
C THR A 302 11.77 10.52 -7.42
N ILE A 303 12.29 9.84 -6.38
CA ILE A 303 13.58 9.15 -6.49
C ILE A 303 13.48 8.06 -7.57
N ASN A 304 12.51 7.17 -7.44
CA ASN A 304 12.39 6.00 -8.32
C ASN A 304 12.19 6.36 -9.79
N GLN A 305 11.37 7.39 -10.10
CA GLN A 305 11.01 7.73 -11.48
C GLN A 305 11.89 8.85 -12.08
N GLY A 306 12.38 9.76 -11.25
CA GLY A 306 13.08 10.95 -11.72
C GLY A 306 14.58 10.93 -11.51
N VAL A 307 15.04 10.38 -10.38
CA VAL A 307 16.47 10.43 -10.00
C VAL A 307 17.19 9.13 -10.34
N SER A 308 16.63 7.97 -9.96
CA SER A 308 17.28 6.67 -10.12
C SER A 308 17.70 6.34 -11.56
N PRO A 309 16.96 6.71 -12.61
CA PRO A 309 17.42 6.50 -13.99
C PRO A 309 18.73 7.25 -14.34
N THR A 310 19.06 8.30 -13.58
CA THR A 310 20.26 9.13 -13.79
C THR A 310 21.42 8.81 -12.84
N LEU A 311 21.23 7.88 -11.88
CA LEU A 311 22.26 7.44 -10.92
C LEU A 311 23.18 6.40 -11.57
N LEU A 312 23.95 6.83 -12.56
CA LEU A 312 24.84 5.97 -13.33
C LEU A 312 26.29 6.13 -12.86
N PHE A 313 27.07 5.05 -12.96
CA PHE A 313 28.49 4.99 -12.61
C PHE A 313 29.28 4.42 -13.78
N PRO A 314 30.61 4.66 -13.85
CA PRO A 314 31.45 4.01 -14.84
C PRO A 314 31.30 2.49 -14.72
N LEU A 315 31.12 1.80 -15.85
CA LEU A 315 30.91 0.35 -15.88
C LEU A 315 32.10 -0.41 -15.27
N GLU A 316 33.31 0.11 -15.43
CA GLU A 316 34.54 -0.48 -14.87
C GLU A 316 34.54 -0.55 -13.33
N SER A 317 33.84 0.39 -12.67
CA SER A 317 33.73 0.48 -11.20
C SER A 317 32.41 -0.07 -10.66
N SER A 318 31.60 -0.67 -11.52
CA SER A 318 30.28 -1.20 -11.19
C SER A 318 30.19 -2.72 -11.42
N PRO A 319 29.24 -3.44 -10.83
CA PRO A 319 29.04 -4.87 -11.10
C PRO A 319 28.32 -5.12 -12.44
N PHE A 320 27.94 -4.08 -13.18
CA PHE A 320 27.14 -4.17 -14.40
C PHE A 320 27.98 -4.13 -15.67
N ARG A 321 27.46 -4.73 -16.72
CA ARG A 321 28.07 -4.72 -18.05
C ARG A 321 27.51 -3.63 -18.94
N GLU A 322 26.27 -3.20 -18.68
CA GLU A 322 25.52 -2.21 -19.46
C GLU A 322 24.85 -1.18 -18.56
N TYR A 323 24.70 0.06 -19.05
CA TYR A 323 24.04 1.13 -18.27
C TYR A 323 22.56 0.85 -17.98
N ARG A 324 21.89 0.08 -18.84
CA ARG A 324 20.48 -0.27 -18.66
C ARG A 324 20.23 -1.21 -17.48
N GLU A 325 21.24 -1.87 -16.92
CA GLU A 325 21.11 -2.80 -15.79
C GLU A 325 20.98 -2.09 -14.44
N PHE A 326 21.43 -0.82 -14.33
CA PHE A 326 21.39 -0.09 -13.07
C PHE A 326 19.98 0.12 -12.55
N TYR A 327 19.09 0.65 -13.38
CA TYR A 327 17.74 1.01 -12.96
C TYR A 327 16.89 -0.19 -12.48
N PRO A 328 16.84 -1.32 -13.18
CA PRO A 328 16.16 -2.52 -12.68
C PRO A 328 16.73 -3.03 -11.36
N PHE A 329 18.04 -2.96 -11.18
CA PHE A 329 18.68 -3.39 -9.94
C PHE A 329 18.35 -2.45 -8.76
N TYR A 330 18.32 -1.15 -8.98
CA TYR A 330 17.80 -0.20 -7.98
C TYR A 330 16.35 -0.51 -7.62
N GLY A 331 15.51 -0.77 -8.59
CA GLY A 331 14.13 -1.19 -8.38
C GLY A 331 14.02 -2.46 -7.53
N PHE A 332 14.88 -3.45 -7.77
CA PHE A 332 14.94 -4.67 -6.97
C PHE A 332 15.33 -4.38 -5.51
N LEU A 333 16.38 -3.61 -5.27
CA LEU A 333 16.84 -3.26 -3.91
C LEU A 333 15.78 -2.47 -3.14
N TYR A 334 15.16 -1.50 -3.80
CA TYR A 334 14.05 -0.74 -3.24
C TYR A 334 12.88 -1.65 -2.84
N GLN A 335 12.41 -2.51 -3.73
CA GLN A 335 11.31 -3.43 -3.46
C GLN A 335 11.65 -4.44 -2.36
N LEU A 336 12.90 -4.87 -2.26
CA LEU A 336 13.37 -5.71 -1.17
C LEU A 336 13.27 -4.97 0.18
N GLY A 337 13.68 -3.71 0.23
CA GLY A 337 13.52 -2.86 1.40
C GLY A 337 12.05 -2.67 1.80
N VAL A 338 11.19 -2.37 0.84
CA VAL A 338 9.73 -2.24 1.04
C VAL A 338 9.13 -3.53 1.62
N PHE A 339 9.48 -4.67 1.04
CA PHE A 339 8.98 -5.97 1.50
C PHE A 339 9.38 -6.26 2.95
N ILE A 340 10.67 -6.08 3.28
CA ILE A 340 11.17 -6.30 4.65
C ILE A 340 10.47 -5.38 5.64
N SER A 341 10.36 -4.09 5.34
CA SER A 341 9.77 -3.12 6.26
C SER A 341 8.27 -3.30 6.43
N ARG A 342 7.52 -3.57 5.36
CA ARG A 342 6.07 -3.87 5.46
C ARG A 342 5.79 -5.16 6.21
N SER A 343 6.70 -6.14 6.16
CA SER A 343 6.60 -7.38 6.92
C SER A 343 7.04 -7.24 8.38
N SER A 344 7.69 -6.14 8.76
CA SER A 344 8.27 -5.94 10.10
C SER A 344 7.27 -5.46 11.17
N THR A 345 6.03 -5.20 10.85
CA THR A 345 5.02 -4.61 11.77
C THR A 345 4.81 -5.42 13.04
N ALA A 346 4.94 -6.74 12.96
CA ALA A 346 4.83 -7.63 14.12
C ALA A 346 5.99 -7.44 15.12
N PHE A 347 7.14 -6.90 14.66
CA PHE A 347 8.37 -6.79 15.43
C PHE A 347 8.69 -5.36 15.85
N MET A 348 8.44 -4.40 14.95
CA MET A 348 8.85 -3.01 15.12
C MET A 348 7.71 -2.07 14.75
N ARG A 349 7.35 -1.19 15.68
CA ARG A 349 6.31 -0.17 15.52
C ARG A 349 6.92 1.22 15.57
N ILE A 350 6.53 2.07 14.62
CA ILE A 350 6.96 3.46 14.51
C ILE A 350 5.74 4.37 14.73
N HIS A 351 5.67 5.02 15.87
CA HIS A 351 4.56 5.91 16.22
C HIS A 351 4.71 7.33 15.64
N ARG A 352 5.94 7.77 15.34
CA ARG A 352 6.24 9.10 14.80
C ARG A 352 6.42 9.03 13.28
N LEU A 353 5.32 9.08 12.52
CA LEU A 353 5.33 8.90 11.06
C LEU A 353 6.12 9.99 10.31
N TYR A 354 6.16 11.21 10.83
CA TYR A 354 6.89 12.31 10.18
C TYR A 354 8.41 12.09 10.13
N LEU A 355 8.99 11.41 11.13
CA LEU A 355 10.44 11.21 11.16
C LEU A 355 10.95 10.42 9.94
N PRO A 356 10.46 9.19 9.66
CA PRO A 356 10.89 8.47 8.46
C PRO A 356 10.46 9.16 7.16
N SER A 357 9.35 9.90 7.13
CA SER A 357 8.95 10.67 5.94
C SER A 357 9.93 11.82 5.65
N LEU A 358 10.40 12.53 6.66
CA LEU A 358 11.42 13.58 6.48
C LEU A 358 12.80 13.00 6.12
N LEU A 359 13.16 11.83 6.66
CA LEU A 359 14.37 11.12 6.24
C LEU A 359 14.31 10.74 4.76
N GLN A 360 13.12 10.37 4.27
CA GLN A 360 12.92 10.07 2.85
C GLN A 360 13.10 11.33 1.97
N VAL A 361 12.61 12.48 2.42
CA VAL A 361 12.89 13.76 1.74
C VAL A 361 14.39 14.05 1.75
N GLY A 362 15.08 13.75 2.84
CA GLY A 362 16.53 13.84 2.93
C GLY A 362 17.24 12.95 1.89
N ASN A 363 16.77 11.72 1.70
CA ASN A 363 17.26 10.80 0.65
C ASN A 363 17.05 11.39 -0.75
N LEU A 364 15.87 11.98 -1.02
CA LEU A 364 15.59 12.63 -2.30
C LEU A 364 16.59 13.74 -2.57
N VAL A 365 16.84 14.62 -1.58
CA VAL A 365 17.82 15.72 -1.71
C VAL A 365 19.23 15.15 -1.91
N LEU A 366 19.65 14.17 -1.11
CA LEU A 366 20.97 13.53 -1.19
C LEU A 366 21.21 12.93 -2.57
N LEU A 367 20.28 12.12 -3.09
CA LEU A 367 20.43 11.43 -4.36
C LEU A 367 20.33 12.40 -5.55
N THR A 368 19.49 13.45 -5.46
CA THR A 368 19.42 14.51 -6.47
C THR A 368 20.76 15.28 -6.55
N LEU A 369 21.31 15.67 -5.40
CA LEU A 369 22.62 16.33 -5.34
C LEU A 369 23.73 15.41 -5.87
N HIS A 370 23.66 14.13 -5.54
CA HIS A 370 24.62 13.15 -6.11
C HIS A 370 24.48 13.03 -7.62
N ALA A 371 23.27 12.96 -8.17
CA ALA A 371 23.03 12.94 -9.62
C ALA A 371 23.65 14.17 -10.31
N MET A 372 23.57 15.34 -9.66
CA MET A 372 24.18 16.58 -10.17
C MET A 372 25.71 16.60 -10.02
N PHE A 373 26.22 16.38 -8.83
CA PHE A 373 27.63 16.68 -8.48
C PHE A 373 28.53 15.44 -8.41
N PHE A 374 27.99 14.25 -8.47
CA PHE A 374 28.72 12.97 -8.46
C PHE A 374 29.74 12.85 -7.31
N PHE A 375 29.32 13.13 -6.07
CA PHE A 375 30.22 13.15 -4.91
C PHE A 375 30.32 11.81 -4.18
N ILE A 376 29.40 10.85 -4.42
CA ILE A 376 29.49 9.49 -3.87
C ILE A 376 30.41 8.67 -4.79
N PRO A 377 31.56 8.20 -4.31
CA PRO A 377 32.54 7.56 -5.19
C PRO A 377 32.20 6.12 -5.56
N SER A 378 31.28 5.46 -4.82
CA SER A 378 30.99 4.04 -4.97
C SER A 378 29.51 3.78 -5.18
N VAL A 379 29.17 3.01 -6.20
CA VAL A 379 27.80 2.55 -6.49
C VAL A 379 27.20 1.75 -5.34
N TYR A 380 28.02 1.01 -4.59
CA TYR A 380 27.56 0.21 -3.46
C TYR A 380 26.96 1.06 -2.33
N VAL A 381 27.43 2.29 -2.14
CA VAL A 381 26.84 3.24 -1.19
C VAL A 381 25.43 3.64 -1.68
N VAL A 382 25.27 3.88 -2.98
CA VAL A 382 23.96 4.17 -3.57
C VAL A 382 23.01 2.96 -3.39
N PHE A 383 23.50 1.73 -3.55
CA PHE A 383 22.70 0.51 -3.29
C PHE A 383 22.15 0.48 -1.86
N VAL A 384 23.00 0.82 -0.87
CA VAL A 384 22.56 0.90 0.54
C VAL A 384 21.51 1.99 0.74
N VAL A 385 21.70 3.16 0.12
CA VAL A 385 20.73 4.27 0.23
C VAL A 385 19.39 3.91 -0.43
N ILE A 386 19.38 3.27 -1.59
CA ILE A 386 18.16 2.81 -2.27
C ILE A 386 17.45 1.72 -1.45
N PHE A 387 18.19 0.78 -0.89
CA PHE A 387 17.61 -0.22 0.01
C PHE A 387 16.99 0.44 1.26
N TRP A 388 17.69 1.39 1.87
CA TRP A 388 17.21 2.19 2.99
C TRP A 388 15.96 3.01 2.64
N GLU A 389 15.91 3.57 1.44
CA GLU A 389 14.73 4.24 0.89
C GLU A 389 13.50 3.32 0.94
N GLY A 390 13.62 2.10 0.44
CA GLY A 390 12.55 1.10 0.49
C GLY A 390 12.12 0.76 1.91
N LEU A 391 13.08 0.66 2.85
CA LEU A 391 12.75 0.44 4.27
C LEU A 391 11.92 1.59 4.85
N LEU A 392 12.25 2.84 4.55
CA LEU A 392 11.51 4.01 5.04
C LEU A 392 10.10 4.08 4.46
N GLY A 393 9.95 3.92 3.15
CA GLY A 393 8.66 3.96 2.46
C GLY A 393 7.69 2.90 2.98
N GLY A 394 8.15 1.65 3.02
CA GLY A 394 7.34 0.56 3.55
C GLY A 394 7.00 0.71 5.02
N ALA A 395 7.92 1.24 5.84
CA ALA A 395 7.69 1.47 7.27
C ALA A 395 6.63 2.55 7.52
N VAL A 396 6.64 3.67 6.78
CA VAL A 396 5.60 4.70 6.91
C VAL A 396 4.23 4.15 6.54
N TYR A 397 4.15 3.43 5.41
CA TYR A 397 2.89 2.83 4.95
C TYR A 397 2.26 1.95 6.03
N VAL A 398 2.96 0.92 6.47
CA VAL A 398 2.38 -0.05 7.40
C VAL A 398 2.09 0.54 8.78
N ASN A 399 2.96 1.41 9.31
CA ASN A 399 2.74 2.02 10.61
C ASN A 399 1.63 3.08 10.56
N CYS A 400 1.42 3.78 9.44
CA CYS A 400 0.29 4.70 9.27
C CYS A 400 -1.05 3.99 9.47
N PHE A 401 -1.27 2.88 8.76
CA PHE A 401 -2.51 2.11 8.92
C PHE A 401 -2.63 1.43 10.28
N ALA A 402 -1.52 1.01 10.85
CA ALA A 402 -1.51 0.42 12.17
C ALA A 402 -1.83 1.45 13.29
N GLU A 403 -1.36 2.68 13.16
CA GLU A 403 -1.75 3.79 14.07
C GLU A 403 -3.24 4.12 13.96
N ILE A 404 -3.81 4.09 12.75
CA ILE A 404 -5.26 4.25 12.55
C ILE A 404 -6.02 3.11 13.26
N MET A 405 -5.55 1.87 13.13
CA MET A 405 -6.17 0.72 13.79
C MET A 405 -6.16 0.81 15.32
N GLU A 406 -5.18 1.47 15.91
CA GLU A 406 -5.06 1.63 17.36
C GLU A 406 -5.78 2.86 17.89
N ASN A 407 -5.60 4.03 17.22
CA ASN A 407 -5.96 5.32 17.78
C ASN A 407 -7.33 5.84 17.30
N VAL A 408 -7.89 5.27 16.21
CA VAL A 408 -9.19 5.72 15.69
C VAL A 408 -10.31 4.85 16.28
N PRO A 409 -11.44 5.45 16.73
CA PRO A 409 -12.60 4.71 17.23
C PRO A 409 -13.10 3.67 16.24
N ALA A 410 -13.64 2.55 16.76
CA ALA A 410 -14.04 1.41 15.94
C ALA A 410 -15.08 1.76 14.86
N GLU A 411 -16.03 2.66 15.17
CA GLU A 411 -17.08 3.10 14.26
C GLU A 411 -16.54 3.88 13.04
N GLU A 412 -15.40 4.57 13.20
CA GLU A 412 -14.80 5.41 12.16
C GLU A 412 -13.62 4.74 11.45
N ARG A 413 -13.14 3.62 11.97
CA ARG A 413 -11.90 2.95 11.54
C ARG A 413 -11.98 2.45 10.11
N GLU A 414 -13.10 1.83 9.71
CA GLU A 414 -13.32 1.37 8.33
C GLU A 414 -13.19 2.51 7.31
N PHE A 415 -13.85 3.63 7.58
CA PHE A 415 -13.75 4.82 6.73
C PHE A 415 -12.34 5.40 6.74
N SER A 416 -11.71 5.51 7.91
CA SER A 416 -10.39 6.12 8.07
C SER A 416 -9.29 5.34 7.34
N LEU A 417 -9.32 4.01 7.43
CA LEU A 417 -8.40 3.13 6.69
C LEU A 417 -8.58 3.31 5.18
N SER A 418 -9.83 3.31 4.71
CA SER A 418 -10.12 3.47 3.28
C SER A 418 -9.78 4.86 2.76
N ALA A 419 -10.11 5.93 3.50
CA ALA A 419 -9.88 7.31 3.07
C ALA A 419 -8.39 7.68 3.04
N THR A 420 -7.58 7.10 3.92
CA THR A 420 -6.14 7.40 4.01
C THR A 420 -5.38 6.88 2.79
N THR A 421 -5.89 5.86 2.07
CA THR A 421 -5.24 5.32 0.87
C THR A 421 -5.13 6.32 -0.29
N VAL A 422 -5.89 7.43 -0.26
CA VAL A 422 -5.75 8.47 -1.28
C VAL A 422 -4.38 9.14 -1.27
N SER A 423 -3.71 9.13 -0.11
CA SER A 423 -2.43 9.83 0.08
C SER A 423 -1.28 9.14 -0.65
N ASP A 424 -1.26 7.82 -0.69
CA ASP A 424 -0.22 7.08 -1.42
C ASP A 424 -0.33 7.31 -2.93
N SER A 425 -1.52 7.10 -3.50
CA SER A 425 -1.75 7.29 -4.93
C SER A 425 -1.63 8.75 -5.35
N GLY A 426 -2.06 9.69 -4.49
CA GLY A 426 -1.84 11.12 -4.69
C GLY A 426 -0.36 11.49 -4.72
N GLY A 427 0.43 10.90 -3.81
CA GLY A 427 1.89 11.04 -3.78
C GLY A 427 2.55 10.52 -5.05
N ILE A 428 2.14 9.33 -5.52
CA ILE A 428 2.64 8.74 -6.77
C ILE A 428 2.30 9.61 -7.98
N CYS A 429 1.07 10.15 -8.07
CA CYS A 429 0.67 11.04 -9.16
C CYS A 429 1.55 12.30 -9.21
N ILE A 430 1.74 12.97 -8.06
CA ILE A 430 2.59 14.15 -7.95
C ILE A 430 4.03 13.82 -8.34
N ALA A 431 4.56 12.73 -7.79
CA ALA A 431 5.92 12.27 -8.06
C ALA A 431 6.12 11.88 -9.54
N GLY A 432 5.12 11.27 -10.18
CA GLY A 432 5.17 10.94 -11.59
C GLY A 432 5.34 12.18 -12.48
N LEU A 433 4.61 13.25 -12.18
CA LEU A 433 4.73 14.52 -12.89
C LEU A 433 6.11 15.19 -12.65
N ILE A 434 6.56 15.21 -11.39
CA ILE A 434 7.88 15.75 -11.03
C ILE A 434 8.98 14.89 -11.68
N GLY A 435 8.86 13.58 -11.65
CA GLY A 435 9.84 12.63 -12.15
C GLY A 435 10.13 12.79 -13.64
N ILE A 436 9.11 13.04 -14.47
CA ILE A 436 9.29 13.30 -15.91
C ILE A 436 10.20 14.51 -16.14
N VAL A 437 9.97 15.59 -15.39
CA VAL A 437 10.78 16.82 -15.52
C VAL A 437 12.18 16.62 -14.94
N MET A 438 12.28 15.92 -13.80
CA MET A 438 13.57 15.67 -13.15
C MET A 438 14.46 14.73 -13.94
N GLU A 439 13.95 13.63 -14.47
CA GLU A 439 14.74 12.68 -15.27
C GLU A 439 15.39 13.38 -16.48
N THR A 440 14.60 14.17 -17.23
CA THR A 440 15.10 14.89 -18.40
C THR A 440 16.09 15.99 -18.00
N GLY A 441 15.75 16.81 -17.01
CA GLY A 441 16.60 17.92 -16.56
C GLY A 441 17.92 17.45 -15.94
N LEU A 442 17.90 16.37 -15.15
CA LEU A 442 19.13 15.80 -14.57
C LEU A 442 20.02 15.19 -15.65
N CYS A 443 19.44 14.49 -16.64
CA CYS A 443 20.21 13.94 -17.75
C CYS A 443 20.85 15.06 -18.59
N GLU A 444 20.10 16.11 -18.96
CA GLU A 444 20.64 17.27 -19.68
C GLU A 444 21.76 17.97 -18.90
N TYR A 445 21.57 18.14 -17.58
CA TYR A 445 22.61 18.72 -16.72
C TYR A 445 23.89 17.86 -16.70
N GLN A 446 23.75 16.52 -16.57
CA GLN A 446 24.87 15.59 -16.57
C GLN A 446 25.65 15.64 -17.88
N VAL A 447 24.95 15.64 -19.02
CA VAL A 447 25.54 15.73 -20.34
C VAL A 447 26.31 17.04 -20.52
N ALA A 448 25.72 18.17 -20.10
CA ALA A 448 26.39 19.47 -20.15
C ALA A 448 27.67 19.54 -19.30
N HIS A 449 27.81 18.65 -18.30
CA HIS A 449 28.97 18.53 -17.42
C HIS A 449 29.88 17.32 -17.78
N GLY A 450 29.77 16.78 -18.99
CA GLY A 450 30.65 15.72 -19.52
C GLY A 450 30.31 14.30 -19.10
N ARG A 451 29.11 14.05 -18.55
CA ARG A 451 28.63 12.72 -18.19
C ARG A 451 27.46 12.33 -19.09
N ASP A 452 27.74 11.70 -20.21
CA ASP A 452 26.77 11.33 -21.26
C ASP A 452 26.09 9.95 -21.07
N TRP A 453 26.28 9.30 -19.93
CA TRP A 453 25.83 7.92 -19.68
C TRP A 453 24.31 7.73 -19.84
N CYS A 454 23.52 8.71 -19.42
CA CYS A 454 22.06 8.67 -19.55
C CYS A 454 21.58 8.72 -21.02
N GLN A 455 22.36 9.35 -21.92
CA GLN A 455 22.04 9.37 -23.36
C GLN A 455 22.36 8.05 -24.03
N ARG A 456 23.40 7.33 -23.60
CA ARG A 456 23.77 6.03 -24.14
C ARG A 456 22.66 5.01 -23.97
N ILE A 457 21.92 5.04 -22.86
CA ILE A 457 20.74 4.19 -22.66
C ILE A 457 19.66 4.44 -23.72
N ARG A 458 19.52 5.67 -24.22
CA ARG A 458 18.48 6.03 -25.21
C ARG A 458 18.88 5.70 -26.65
N ILE A 459 20.16 5.55 -26.93
CA ILE A 459 20.67 5.27 -28.29
C ILE A 459 20.64 3.76 -28.59
N ASP A 460 20.72 2.92 -27.56
CA ASP A 460 20.71 1.46 -27.66
C ASP A 460 19.30 0.86 -27.82
N TYR A 461 18.29 1.70 -28.04
CA TYR A 461 16.92 1.40 -28.44
C TYR A 461 16.63 1.94 -29.86
#